data_6783b5d9323aa7878710a6e8bf3c3447
#
_entry.id   6783b5d9323aa7878710a6e8bf3c3447
#
_cell.length_a   1.000
_cell.length_b   1.000
_cell.length_c   1.000
_cell.angle_alpha   90.00
_cell.angle_beta   90.00
_cell.angle_gamma   90.00
#
_symmetry.space_group_name_H-M   'P 1'
#
loop_
_entity.id
_entity.type
_entity.pdbx_description
1 polymer ?
#
loop_
_entity_poly.entity_id
_entity_poly.type
_entity_poly.pdbx_seq_one_letter_code
_entity_poly.pdbx_strand_id
1 'polypeptide(L)'
;MYNIKEESIALINNVRIGKLNDAMLLSYIMSRGIDCDIAKQECVELQYELYGKPCNSIGFLNNSGGYMLNGIMTKGCFGKQDMTIVGHRNEHEPACCYLFEDYLMYLSFLTLRKMGVLYIEA
;
A
#
# COMPACT_ATOMS: atom_id res chain seq x y z
N MET A 1 13.95 6.24 -9.75
CA MET A 1 13.22 5.35 -8.82
C MET A 1 13.76 3.92 -8.93
N TYR A 2 13.97 3.29 -7.81
CA TYR A 2 14.49 1.93 -7.78
C TYR A 2 13.35 0.92 -7.78
N ASN A 3 13.33 0.02 -8.76
CA ASN A 3 12.34 -1.05 -8.83
C ASN A 3 12.91 -2.32 -8.24
N ILE A 4 12.19 -2.91 -7.30
CA ILE A 4 12.55 -4.19 -6.71
C ILE A 4 11.90 -5.29 -7.55
N LYS A 5 12.73 -6.07 -8.23
CA LYS A 5 12.31 -7.22 -9.02
C LYS A 5 12.54 -8.49 -8.21
N GLU A 6 11.99 -9.59 -8.68
CA GLU A 6 12.10 -10.87 -8.00
C GLU A 6 13.56 -11.26 -7.73
N GLU A 7 14.45 -11.03 -8.67
CA GLU A 7 15.88 -11.31 -8.49
C GLU A 7 16.53 -10.41 -7.44
N SER A 8 15.96 -9.21 -7.20
CA SER A 8 16.50 -8.25 -6.23
C SER A 8 16.02 -8.55 -4.81
N ILE A 9 15.04 -9.41 -4.62
CA ILE A 9 14.54 -9.76 -3.29
C ILE A 9 15.65 -10.35 -2.43
N ALA A 10 16.56 -11.13 -3.03
CA ALA A 10 17.69 -11.71 -2.32
C ALA A 10 18.63 -10.68 -1.71
N LEU A 11 18.55 -9.41 -2.15
CA LEU A 11 19.39 -8.31 -1.66
C LEU A 11 18.71 -7.52 -0.53
N ILE A 12 17.48 -7.86 -0.21
CA ILE A 12 16.72 -7.26 0.88
C ILE A 12 17.01 -8.04 2.16
N ASN A 13 17.49 -7.35 3.19
CA ASN A 13 17.82 -7.95 4.46
C ASN A 13 17.12 -7.24 5.61
N ASN A 14 17.01 -7.95 6.73
CA ASN A 14 16.51 -7.39 8.00
C ASN A 14 15.16 -6.73 7.87
N VAL A 15 14.23 -7.41 7.22
CA VAL A 15 12.87 -6.89 7.00
C VAL A 15 12.09 -6.87 8.30
N ARG A 16 11.53 -5.71 8.63
CA ARG A 16 10.61 -5.56 9.76
C ARG A 16 9.33 -4.92 9.24
N ILE A 17 8.21 -5.45 9.70
CA ILE A 17 6.89 -4.99 9.30
C ILE A 17 6.21 -4.43 10.54
N GLY A 18 5.71 -3.22 10.47
CA GLY A 18 5.04 -2.57 11.58
C GLY A 18 4.02 -1.55 11.12
N LYS A 19 3.56 -0.78 12.09
CA LYS A 19 2.58 0.27 11.79
C LYS A 19 3.22 1.39 10.98
N LEU A 20 2.47 1.92 10.02
CA LEU A 20 2.91 3.05 9.23
C LEU A 20 3.03 4.30 10.10
N ASN A 21 4.25 4.78 10.31
CA ASN A 21 4.53 5.87 11.23
C ASN A 21 5.67 6.78 10.80
N ASP A 22 6.42 6.43 9.75
CA ASP A 22 7.54 7.22 9.31
C ASP A 22 7.09 8.58 8.77
N ALA A 23 7.71 9.65 9.26
CA ALA A 23 7.28 11.02 8.91
C ALA A 23 7.42 11.32 7.42
N MET A 24 8.46 10.82 6.77
CA MET A 24 8.67 11.06 5.34
C MET A 24 7.64 10.31 4.49
N LEU A 25 7.32 9.08 4.88
CA LEU A 25 6.28 8.32 4.18
C LEU A 25 4.91 8.96 4.36
N LEU A 26 4.60 9.43 5.57
CA LEU A 26 3.34 10.13 5.81
C LEU A 26 3.27 11.45 5.04
N SER A 27 4.37 12.18 4.94
CA SER A 27 4.44 13.39 4.12
C SER A 27 4.19 13.09 2.65
N TYR A 28 4.76 11.99 2.15
CA TYR A 28 4.52 11.56 0.77
C TYR A 28 3.03 11.26 0.55
N ILE A 29 2.40 10.55 1.48
CA ILE A 29 0.98 10.24 1.41
C ILE A 29 0.15 11.50 1.38
N MET A 30 0.46 12.47 2.26
CA MET A 30 -0.24 13.75 2.31
C MET A 30 -0.06 14.54 1.02
N SER A 31 1.13 14.49 0.42
CA SER A 31 1.41 15.19 -0.84
C SER A 31 0.57 14.64 -2.01
N ARG A 32 0.10 13.40 -1.88
CA ARG A 32 -0.76 12.76 -2.87
C ARG A 32 -2.25 12.99 -2.58
N GLY A 33 -2.56 13.79 -1.56
CA GLY A 33 -3.94 14.07 -1.16
C GLY A 33 -4.64 12.94 -0.43
N ILE A 34 -3.88 12.01 0.12
CA ILE A 34 -4.43 10.86 0.83
C ILE A 34 -4.47 11.15 2.34
N ASP A 35 -5.58 10.78 2.97
CA ASP A 35 -5.75 10.91 4.41
C ASP A 35 -4.80 9.94 5.14
N CYS A 36 -4.01 10.46 6.08
CA CYS A 36 -3.03 9.65 6.80
C CYS A 36 -3.67 8.57 7.66
N ASP A 37 -4.83 8.83 8.25
CA ASP A 37 -5.50 7.83 9.08
C ASP A 37 -5.96 6.65 8.25
N ILE A 38 -6.45 6.91 7.05
CA ILE A 38 -6.83 5.84 6.10
C ILE A 38 -5.59 5.04 5.72
N ALA A 39 -4.49 5.71 5.40
CA ALA A 39 -3.25 5.03 5.02
C ALA A 39 -2.74 4.15 6.18
N LYS A 40 -2.78 4.66 7.41
CA LYS A 40 -2.35 3.89 8.58
C LYS A 40 -3.23 2.67 8.82
N GLN A 41 -4.50 2.77 8.48
CA GLN A 41 -5.45 1.67 8.65
C GLN A 41 -5.25 0.58 7.59
N GLU A 42 -4.98 0.99 6.34
CA GLU A 42 -4.94 0.07 5.20
C GLU A 42 -3.55 -0.46 4.89
N CYS A 43 -2.50 0.22 5.35
CA CYS A 43 -1.13 -0.08 4.97
C CYS A 43 -0.26 -0.36 6.19
N VAL A 44 0.89 -0.97 5.93
CA VAL A 44 1.94 -1.16 6.93
C VAL A 44 3.20 -0.45 6.47
N GLU A 45 4.17 -0.38 7.35
CA GLU A 45 5.51 0.12 7.02
C GLU A 45 6.47 -1.04 7.01
N LEU A 46 7.25 -1.16 5.94
CA LEU A 46 8.35 -2.10 5.87
C LEU A 46 9.66 -1.34 6.03
N GLN A 47 10.46 -1.77 7.02
CA GLN A 47 11.82 -1.28 7.23
C GLN A 47 12.76 -2.41 6.84
N TYR A 48 13.72 -2.12 5.99
CA TYR A 48 14.61 -3.14 5.47
C TYR A 48 15.93 -2.52 5.02
N GLU A 49 16.89 -3.36 4.69
CA GLU A 49 18.13 -2.95 4.09
C GLU A 49 18.16 -3.40 2.64
N LEU A 50 18.48 -2.48 1.76
CA LEU A 50 18.65 -2.76 0.33
C LEU A 50 20.09 -2.39 -0.03
N TYR A 51 20.88 -3.37 -0.46
CA TYR A 51 22.31 -3.19 -0.70
C TYR A 51 23.04 -2.60 0.53
N GLY A 52 22.64 -3.05 1.72
CA GLY A 52 23.21 -2.58 2.97
C GLY A 52 22.74 -1.22 3.43
N LYS A 53 21.85 -0.57 2.71
CA LYS A 53 21.33 0.76 3.08
C LYS A 53 19.93 0.64 3.67
N PRO A 54 19.67 1.34 4.80
CA PRO A 54 18.34 1.29 5.39
C PRO A 54 17.31 1.97 4.50
N CYS A 55 16.17 1.31 4.33
CA CYS A 55 15.05 1.81 3.52
C CYS A 55 13.74 1.63 4.27
N ASN A 56 12.81 2.56 4.05
CA ASN A 56 11.46 2.45 4.55
C ASN A 56 10.50 2.55 3.36
N SER A 57 9.48 1.72 3.36
CA SER A 57 8.46 1.74 2.30
C SER A 57 7.09 1.53 2.87
N ILE A 58 6.10 2.10 2.21
CA ILE A 58 4.70 1.79 2.47
C ILE A 58 4.43 0.41 1.86
N GLY A 59 3.83 -0.48 2.64
CA GLY A 59 3.49 -1.81 2.18
C GLY A 59 1.99 -2.03 2.17
N PHE A 60 1.50 -2.63 1.09
CA PHE A 60 0.10 -2.98 0.96
C PHE A 60 0.02 -4.49 0.73
N LEU A 61 -0.61 -5.20 1.68
CA LEU A 61 -0.67 -6.65 1.67
C LEU A 61 -1.49 -7.15 0.49
N ASN A 62 -0.95 -8.11 -0.26
CA ASN A 62 -1.69 -8.75 -1.34
C ASN A 62 -2.24 -10.12 -0.90
N ASN A 63 -3.00 -10.76 -1.79
CA ASN A 63 -3.69 -12.01 -1.46
C ASN A 63 -2.75 -13.21 -1.28
N SER A 64 -1.51 -13.10 -1.74
CA SER A 64 -0.52 -14.17 -1.60
C SER A 64 0.42 -13.97 -0.42
N GLY A 65 0.14 -12.99 0.45
CA GLY A 65 0.98 -12.72 1.61
C GLY A 65 2.21 -11.87 1.31
N GLY A 66 2.37 -11.41 0.07
CA GLY A 66 3.40 -10.45 -0.28
C GLY A 66 2.92 -9.01 -0.06
N TYR A 67 3.83 -8.08 -0.21
CA TYR A 67 3.53 -6.66 -0.05
C TYR A 67 3.91 -5.88 -1.29
N MET A 68 2.97 -5.08 -1.78
CA MET A 68 3.27 -4.09 -2.80
C MET A 68 3.94 -2.91 -2.09
N LEU A 69 5.13 -2.53 -2.56
CA LEU A 69 5.95 -1.51 -1.91
C LEU A 69 5.89 -0.18 -2.66
N ASN A 70 5.81 0.88 -1.90
CA ASN A 70 5.93 2.22 -2.46
C ASN A 70 6.65 3.10 -1.43
N GLY A 71 7.90 3.42 -1.71
CA GLY A 71 8.68 4.34 -0.92
C GLY A 71 9.03 5.57 -1.76
N ILE A 72 9.78 6.50 -1.17
CA ILE A 72 10.18 7.72 -1.88
C ILE A 72 11.09 7.37 -3.06
N MET A 73 12.00 6.42 -2.86
CA MET A 73 12.98 6.02 -3.87
C MET A 73 12.81 4.58 -4.36
N THR A 74 11.85 3.85 -3.82
CA THR A 74 11.72 2.43 -4.07
C THR A 74 10.28 2.09 -4.42
N LYS A 75 10.09 1.30 -5.46
CA LYS A 75 8.78 0.79 -5.84
C LYS A 75 8.95 -0.65 -6.29
N GLY A 76 8.01 -1.51 -5.93
CA GLY A 76 8.09 -2.90 -6.33
C GLY A 76 7.22 -3.79 -5.47
N CYS A 77 7.68 -5.01 -5.26
CA CYS A 77 6.95 -6.01 -4.49
C CYS A 77 7.93 -6.80 -3.62
N PHE A 78 7.55 -7.02 -2.37
CA PHE A 78 8.26 -7.92 -1.47
C PHE A 78 7.43 -9.19 -1.33
N GLY A 79 8.04 -10.32 -1.66
CA GLY A 79 7.34 -11.59 -1.69
C GLY A 79 6.66 -11.83 -3.04
N LYS A 80 5.64 -12.68 -3.04
CA LYS A 80 4.93 -13.02 -4.28
C LYS A 80 4.04 -11.85 -4.72
N GLN A 81 4.13 -11.50 -5.99
CA GLN A 81 3.29 -10.46 -6.56
C GLN A 81 1.89 -11.03 -6.81
N ASP A 82 0.88 -10.29 -6.36
CA ASP A 82 -0.52 -10.68 -6.53
C ASP A 82 -1.41 -9.46 -6.32
N MET A 83 -2.66 -9.59 -6.71
CA MET A 83 -3.66 -8.57 -6.44
C MET A 83 -4.08 -8.60 -4.97
N THR A 84 -4.76 -7.55 -4.53
CA THR A 84 -5.39 -7.48 -3.22
C THR A 84 -6.89 -7.37 -3.40
N ILE A 85 -7.63 -8.18 -2.65
CA ILE A 85 -9.09 -8.06 -2.57
C ILE A 85 -9.42 -7.58 -1.17
N VAL A 86 -10.09 -6.43 -1.08
CA VAL A 86 -10.45 -5.80 0.19
C VAL A 86 -11.95 -5.88 0.39
N GLY A 87 -12.35 -6.16 1.63
CA GLY A 87 -13.74 -6.27 2.00
C GLY A 87 -14.31 -7.65 1.73
N HIS A 88 -15.55 -7.82 2.06
CA HIS A 88 -16.26 -9.07 1.80
C HIS A 88 -17.69 -8.71 1.39
N ARG A 89 -18.22 -9.58 0.57
CA ARG A 89 -19.54 -9.39 0.01
C ARG A 89 -20.62 -9.90 0.96
N ASN A 90 -21.62 -9.09 1.18
CA ASN A 90 -22.85 -9.52 1.84
C ASN A 90 -23.74 -10.18 0.78
N GLU A 91 -24.29 -11.35 1.08
CA GLU A 91 -25.13 -12.11 0.14
C GLU A 91 -26.37 -11.34 -0.32
N HIS A 92 -26.85 -10.40 0.48
CA HIS A 92 -28.04 -9.62 0.18
C HIS A 92 -27.74 -8.31 -0.56
N GLU A 93 -26.48 -8.00 -0.81
CA GLU A 93 -26.08 -6.78 -1.50
C GLU A 93 -25.79 -7.06 -2.98
N PRO A 94 -26.07 -6.08 -3.86
CA PRO A 94 -25.69 -6.22 -5.26
C PRO A 94 -24.18 -6.39 -5.38
N ALA A 95 -23.76 -7.20 -6.34
CA ALA A 95 -22.35 -7.35 -6.62
C ALA A 95 -21.82 -6.04 -7.21
N CYS A 96 -20.94 -5.38 -6.50
CA CYS A 96 -20.28 -4.17 -6.95
C CYS A 96 -18.80 -4.30 -6.69
N CYS A 97 -17.99 -4.14 -7.73
CA CYS A 97 -16.54 -4.27 -7.62
C CYS A 97 -15.87 -3.05 -8.22
N TYR A 98 -14.98 -2.44 -7.45
CA TYR A 98 -14.17 -1.32 -7.92
C TYR A 98 -12.74 -1.83 -8.16
N LEU A 99 -12.21 -1.55 -9.33
CA LEU A 99 -10.88 -1.99 -9.72
C LEU A 99 -9.94 -0.80 -9.77
N PHE A 100 -8.79 -0.93 -9.10
CA PHE A 100 -7.76 0.11 -9.06
C PHE A 100 -6.44 -0.47 -9.58
N GLU A 101 -5.72 0.32 -10.37
CA GLU A 101 -4.44 -0.09 -10.92
C GLU A 101 -3.37 -0.23 -9.85
N ASP A 102 -3.41 0.65 -8.83
CA ASP A 102 -2.49 0.56 -7.70
C ASP A 102 -3.22 0.94 -6.41
N TYR A 103 -2.59 0.61 -5.28
CA TYR A 103 -3.23 0.84 -4.00
C TYR A 103 -3.31 2.33 -3.62
N LEU A 104 -2.46 3.19 -4.19
CA LEU A 104 -2.56 4.63 -3.95
C LEU A 104 -3.86 5.19 -4.52
N MET A 105 -4.28 4.69 -5.67
CA MET A 105 -5.58 5.07 -6.25
C MET A 105 -6.73 4.62 -5.35
N TYR A 106 -6.63 3.42 -4.80
CA TYR A 106 -7.60 2.91 -3.83
C TYR A 106 -7.66 3.79 -2.58
N LEU A 107 -6.51 4.18 -2.02
CA LEU A 107 -6.46 5.05 -0.84
C LEU A 107 -7.03 6.43 -1.14
N SER A 108 -6.77 6.95 -2.34
CA SER A 108 -7.36 8.23 -2.78
C SER A 108 -8.88 8.15 -2.86
N PHE A 109 -9.40 7.05 -3.39
CA PHE A 109 -10.83 6.79 -3.44
C PHE A 109 -11.44 6.79 -2.04
N LEU A 110 -10.82 6.09 -1.09
CA LEU A 110 -11.29 6.05 0.29
C LEU A 110 -11.26 7.42 0.94
N THR A 111 -10.24 8.21 0.64
CA THR A 111 -10.11 9.57 1.17
C THR A 111 -11.24 10.47 0.68
N LEU A 112 -11.53 10.44 -0.62
CA LEU A 112 -12.61 11.22 -1.19
C LEU A 112 -13.97 10.81 -0.62
N ARG A 113 -14.16 9.52 -0.43
CA ARG A 113 -15.38 8.97 0.15
C ARG A 113 -15.56 9.43 1.61
N LYS A 114 -14.49 9.42 2.39
CA LYS A 114 -14.49 9.88 3.78
C LYS A 114 -14.84 11.38 3.88
N MET A 115 -14.34 12.16 2.93
CA MET A 115 -14.59 13.60 2.88
C MET A 115 -16.00 13.96 2.38
N GLY A 116 -16.75 13.00 1.89
CA GLY A 116 -18.06 13.23 1.33
C GLY A 116 -18.04 13.85 -0.06
N VAL A 117 -16.87 13.97 -0.68
CA VAL A 117 -16.74 14.54 -2.01
C VAL A 117 -17.21 13.56 -3.07
N LEU A 118 -17.02 12.27 -2.81
CA LEU A 118 -17.40 11.21 -3.71
C LEU A 118 -18.52 10.39 -3.09
N TYR A 119 -19.69 10.42 -3.72
CA TYR A 119 -20.83 9.67 -3.26
C TYR A 119 -21.04 8.46 -4.16
N ILE A 120 -21.02 7.28 -3.56
CA ILE A 120 -21.24 6.04 -4.28
C ILE A 120 -22.27 5.21 -3.55
N GLU A 121 -23.37 4.93 -4.22
CA GLU A 121 -24.35 3.98 -3.73
C GLU A 121 -23.86 2.56 -3.99
N ALA A 122 -23.82 1.79 -2.95
CA ALA A 122 -23.46 0.40 -3.06
C ALA A 122 -24.64 -0.46 -3.51
#